data_5310accf8ba3aea39cf0b11f8ea09e35
#
_entry.id   5310accf8ba3aea39cf0b11f8ea09e35
#
_cell.length_a   1.000
_cell.length_b   1.000
_cell.length_c   1.000
_cell.angle_alpha   90.00
_cell.angle_beta   90.00
_cell.angle_gamma   90.00
#
_symmetry.space_group_name_H-M   'P 1'
#
loop_
_entity.id
_entity.type
_entity.pdbx_description
1 polymer ?
#
loop_
_entity_poly.entity_id
_entity_poly.type
_entity_poly.pdbx_seq_one_letter_code
_entity_poly.pdbx_strand_id
1 'polypeptide(L)'
;MPRRQESPDAVKVRTLPVQVAAHLTRRIVRGGIEDGRAPSELEITQEFGVSRVVARETLKILASLDIVDVAQGRRVVVRPRAEWDYLSPLLIEWLPAEIVDELLQELHQMRALLEPELAAMAAASISDETLARLGDEIGRMAALEAEPEAYLEVDHEFHMEICRAAGNRILDRIMYSARWLGTASRRATNEAPAGLHRATAQHAKIYEALVARDPAAARAAMREHLSNNFSTLLAEKGQRSKRAAKRR
;
A
#
# COMPACT_ATOMS: atom_id res chain seq x y z
N MET A 1 3.31 -28.54 4.81
CA MET A 1 1.93 -28.32 5.29
C MET A 1 1.17 -27.57 4.22
N PRO A 2 -0.01 -28.01 3.77
CA PRO A 2 -0.76 -27.31 2.72
C PRO A 2 -1.22 -25.94 3.25
N ARG A 3 -0.97 -24.89 2.47
CA ARG A 3 -1.52 -23.54 2.69
C ARG A 3 -3.05 -23.65 2.62
N ARG A 4 -3.76 -23.18 3.65
CA ARG A 4 -5.20 -22.98 3.57
C ARG A 4 -5.48 -21.99 2.44
N GLN A 5 -6.18 -22.44 1.40
CA GLN A 5 -6.80 -21.55 0.43
C GLN A 5 -7.85 -20.74 1.17
N GLU A 6 -7.65 -19.41 1.27
CA GLU A 6 -8.69 -18.52 1.74
C GLU A 6 -9.81 -18.53 0.69
N SER A 7 -11.03 -18.82 1.13
CA SER A 7 -12.24 -18.78 0.29
C SER A 7 -12.45 -17.35 -0.23
N PRO A 8 -12.74 -17.15 -1.52
CA PRO A 8 -12.96 -15.82 -2.09
C PRO A 8 -14.13 -15.05 -1.48
N ASP A 9 -15.05 -15.73 -0.79
CA ASP A 9 -16.25 -15.19 -0.15
C ASP A 9 -16.16 -15.01 1.36
N ALA A 10 -14.97 -15.03 1.96
CA ALA A 10 -14.82 -14.78 3.38
C ALA A 10 -15.20 -13.33 3.69
N VAL A 11 -16.44 -13.10 4.10
CA VAL A 11 -16.88 -11.84 4.68
C VAL A 11 -15.93 -11.53 5.85
N LYS A 12 -15.09 -10.50 5.70
CA LYS A 12 -14.20 -10.01 6.77
C LYS A 12 -15.08 -9.42 7.88
N VAL A 13 -15.56 -10.29 8.78
CA VAL A 13 -16.28 -9.83 9.98
C VAL A 13 -15.30 -9.07 10.86
N ARG A 14 -15.41 -7.75 10.85
CA ARG A 14 -14.60 -6.90 11.74
C ARG A 14 -15.15 -6.99 13.14
N THR A 15 -14.25 -7.17 14.09
CA THR A 15 -14.62 -7.15 15.52
C THR A 15 -15.13 -5.77 15.91
N LEU A 16 -15.98 -5.71 16.91
CA LEU A 16 -16.56 -4.44 17.40
C LEU A 16 -15.50 -3.39 17.78
N PRO A 17 -14.38 -3.74 18.45
CA PRO A 17 -13.29 -2.77 18.69
C PRO A 17 -12.72 -2.14 17.42
N VAL A 18 -12.55 -2.91 16.35
CA VAL A 18 -12.06 -2.40 15.05
C VAL A 18 -13.05 -1.42 14.42
N GLN A 19 -14.35 -1.69 14.52
CA GLN A 19 -15.39 -0.80 13.98
C GLN A 19 -15.43 0.53 14.74
N VAL A 20 -15.33 0.49 16.08
CA VAL A 20 -15.30 1.70 16.92
C VAL A 20 -14.01 2.49 16.65
N ALA A 21 -12.85 1.82 16.53
CA ALA A 21 -11.59 2.48 16.20
C ALA A 21 -11.66 3.18 14.83
N ALA A 22 -12.23 2.52 13.81
CA ALA A 22 -12.44 3.11 12.50
C ALA A 22 -13.34 4.37 12.55
N HIS A 23 -14.41 4.31 13.35
CA HIS A 23 -15.29 5.47 13.53
C HIS A 23 -14.56 6.65 14.19
N LEU A 24 -13.81 6.38 15.26
CA LEU A 24 -13.04 7.39 15.97
C LEU A 24 -11.95 8.01 15.09
N THR A 25 -11.22 7.18 14.33
CA THR A 25 -10.20 7.66 13.37
C THR A 25 -10.81 8.61 12.34
N ARG A 26 -11.94 8.25 11.72
CA ARG A 26 -12.63 9.13 10.76
C ARG A 26 -13.07 10.45 11.39
N ARG A 27 -13.52 10.42 12.65
CA ARG A 27 -13.91 11.62 13.38
C ARG A 27 -12.71 12.52 13.67
N ILE A 28 -11.57 11.94 14.09
CA ILE A 28 -10.31 12.67 14.31
C ILE A 28 -9.84 13.32 12.99
N VAL A 29 -9.84 12.56 11.89
CA VAL A 29 -9.42 13.07 10.58
C VAL A 29 -10.27 14.25 10.10
N ARG A 30 -11.58 14.23 10.39
CA ARG A 30 -12.52 15.31 10.05
C ARG A 30 -12.46 16.53 10.98
N GLY A 31 -11.57 16.52 11.98
CA GLY A 31 -11.48 17.61 12.96
C GLY A 31 -12.58 17.61 14.01
N GLY A 32 -13.35 16.53 14.13
CA GLY A 32 -14.45 16.41 15.09
C GLY A 32 -14.01 16.10 16.54
N ILE A 33 -12.73 16.16 16.83
CA ILE A 33 -12.17 16.06 18.19
C ILE A 33 -11.43 17.36 18.45
N GLU A 34 -12.01 18.18 19.35
CA GLU A 34 -11.42 19.42 19.78
C GLU A 34 -10.20 19.19 20.69
N ASP A 35 -9.24 20.11 20.69
CA ASP A 35 -8.07 20.15 21.57
C ASP A 35 -7.12 18.92 21.53
N GLY A 36 -7.17 18.11 20.47
CA GLY A 36 -6.32 16.91 20.36
C GLY A 36 -6.62 15.81 21.39
N ARG A 37 -7.68 15.96 22.18
CA ARG A 37 -8.10 14.99 23.21
C ARG A 37 -8.94 13.89 22.56
N ALA A 38 -8.48 12.64 22.61
CA ALA A 38 -9.28 11.48 22.25
C ALA A 38 -10.22 11.08 23.42
N PRO A 39 -11.36 10.41 23.14
CA PRO A 39 -12.23 9.92 24.19
C PRO A 39 -11.56 8.84 25.05
N SER A 40 -11.83 8.88 26.34
CA SER A 40 -11.42 7.88 27.33
C SER A 40 -12.19 6.56 27.20
N GLU A 41 -11.75 5.49 27.87
CA GLU A 41 -12.49 4.21 27.94
C GLU A 41 -13.95 4.42 28.38
N LEU A 42 -14.20 5.29 29.37
CA LEU A 42 -15.52 5.57 29.90
C LEU A 42 -16.40 6.28 28.85
N GLU A 43 -15.84 7.31 28.19
CA GLU A 43 -16.54 8.05 27.15
C GLU A 43 -16.90 7.15 25.96
N ILE A 44 -15.97 6.27 25.53
CA ILE A 44 -16.23 5.26 24.46
C ILE A 44 -17.36 4.31 24.90
N THR A 45 -17.32 3.83 26.14
CA THR A 45 -18.37 2.93 26.67
C THR A 45 -19.73 3.58 26.62
N GLN A 46 -19.83 4.85 27.02
CA GLN A 46 -21.09 5.60 27.06
C GLN A 46 -21.58 5.98 25.65
N GLU A 47 -20.68 6.45 24.79
CA GLU A 47 -21.03 6.93 23.45
C GLU A 47 -21.48 5.80 22.52
N PHE A 48 -20.77 4.65 22.57
CA PHE A 48 -21.01 3.54 21.64
C PHE A 48 -21.86 2.41 22.26
N GLY A 49 -22.22 2.48 23.54
CA GLY A 49 -22.97 1.42 24.21
C GLY A 49 -22.21 0.10 24.31
N VAL A 50 -20.87 0.14 24.38
CA VAL A 50 -20.02 -1.05 24.39
C VAL A 50 -19.46 -1.35 25.78
N SER A 51 -18.95 -2.59 25.98
CA SER A 51 -18.32 -2.96 27.25
C SER A 51 -16.95 -2.25 27.43
N ARG A 52 -16.49 -2.13 28.68
CA ARG A 52 -15.14 -1.62 29.00
C ARG A 52 -14.03 -2.40 28.31
N VAL A 53 -14.20 -3.70 28.11
CA VAL A 53 -13.23 -4.55 27.38
C VAL A 53 -13.12 -4.08 25.93
N VAL A 54 -14.24 -3.87 25.26
CA VAL A 54 -14.28 -3.34 23.88
C VAL A 54 -13.65 -1.96 23.80
N ALA A 55 -13.99 -1.05 24.71
CA ALA A 55 -13.41 0.30 24.75
C ALA A 55 -11.88 0.27 24.91
N ARG A 56 -11.37 -0.59 25.79
CA ARG A 56 -9.92 -0.77 26.02
C ARG A 56 -9.23 -1.34 24.79
N GLU A 57 -9.79 -2.35 24.15
CA GLU A 57 -9.23 -2.93 22.92
C GLU A 57 -9.27 -1.90 21.76
N THR A 58 -10.31 -1.06 21.68
CA THR A 58 -10.39 0.05 20.73
C THR A 58 -9.20 1.02 20.91
N LEU A 59 -8.92 1.44 22.14
CA LEU A 59 -7.79 2.33 22.41
C LEU A 59 -6.43 1.67 22.13
N LYS A 60 -6.27 0.37 22.41
CA LYS A 60 -5.07 -0.36 22.03
C LYS A 60 -4.85 -0.40 20.52
N ILE A 61 -5.92 -0.60 19.73
CA ILE A 61 -5.85 -0.55 18.28
C ILE A 61 -5.41 0.84 17.80
N LEU A 62 -6.03 1.91 18.31
CA LEU A 62 -5.65 3.26 17.95
C LEU A 62 -4.21 3.59 18.35
N ALA A 63 -3.75 3.11 19.51
CA ALA A 63 -2.38 3.28 19.98
C ALA A 63 -1.37 2.48 19.13
N SER A 64 -1.74 1.26 18.68
CA SER A 64 -0.88 0.45 17.80
C SER A 64 -0.72 1.03 16.38
N LEU A 65 -1.58 1.97 16.00
CA LEU A 65 -1.52 2.74 14.76
C LEU A 65 -0.91 4.13 14.96
N ASP A 66 -0.35 4.39 16.14
CA ASP A 66 0.20 5.68 16.54
C ASP A 66 -0.78 6.86 16.40
N ILE A 67 -2.09 6.60 16.39
CA ILE A 67 -3.12 7.65 16.31
C ILE A 67 -3.31 8.35 17.65
N VAL A 68 -3.22 7.59 18.75
CA VAL A 68 -3.36 8.12 20.11
C VAL A 68 -2.23 7.67 21.01
N ASP A 69 -1.94 8.50 22.02
CA ASP A 69 -1.10 8.15 23.16
C ASP A 69 -2.00 7.79 24.35
N VAL A 70 -1.79 6.58 24.91
CA VAL A 70 -2.55 6.05 26.05
C VAL A 70 -1.59 5.80 27.20
N ALA A 71 -1.39 6.80 28.05
CA ALA A 71 -0.58 6.66 29.27
C ALA A 71 -1.45 6.41 30.49
N GLN A 72 -1.03 5.49 31.36
CA GLN A 72 -1.75 5.18 32.60
C GLN A 72 -1.91 6.41 33.48
N GLY A 73 -3.15 6.72 33.91
CA GLY A 73 -3.46 7.87 34.75
C GLY A 73 -3.44 9.22 34.04
N ARG A 74 -3.28 9.26 32.72
CA ARG A 74 -3.34 10.47 31.89
C ARG A 74 -4.52 10.44 30.93
N ARG A 75 -4.86 11.62 30.38
CA ARG A 75 -5.84 11.72 29.29
C ARG A 75 -5.30 11.04 28.04
N VAL A 76 -6.18 10.39 27.30
CA VAL A 76 -5.86 9.90 25.93
C VAL A 76 -5.72 11.11 25.02
N VAL A 77 -4.60 11.19 24.30
CA VAL A 77 -4.26 12.32 23.44
C VAL A 77 -4.10 11.85 22.00
N VAL A 78 -4.63 12.60 21.05
CA VAL A 78 -4.39 12.37 19.62
C VAL A 78 -2.97 12.81 19.29
N ARG A 79 -2.19 11.91 18.68
CA ARG A 79 -0.82 12.21 18.24
C ARG A 79 -0.83 13.07 16.96
N PRO A 80 0.22 13.83 16.69
CA PRO A 80 0.40 14.53 15.43
C PRO A 80 0.27 13.56 14.24
N ARG A 81 -0.40 13.98 13.19
CA ARG A 81 -0.63 13.09 12.00
C ARG A 81 0.68 12.58 11.39
N ALA A 82 1.76 13.36 11.43
CA ALA A 82 3.07 12.94 10.92
C ALA A 82 3.66 11.72 11.64
N GLU A 83 3.11 11.36 12.80
CA GLU A 83 3.58 10.23 13.62
C GLU A 83 2.74 8.95 13.41
N TRP A 84 1.63 9.03 12.65
CA TRP A 84 0.74 7.89 12.45
C TRP A 84 1.39 6.80 11.60
N ASP A 85 1.04 5.53 11.86
CA ASP A 85 1.54 4.38 11.09
C ASP A 85 0.85 4.27 9.73
N TYR A 86 1.25 5.11 8.78
CA TYR A 86 0.76 5.06 7.39
C TYR A 86 1.21 3.80 6.63
N LEU A 87 2.03 2.95 7.22
CA LEU A 87 2.33 1.64 6.66
C LEU A 87 1.33 0.57 7.09
N SER A 88 0.37 0.88 7.95
CA SER A 88 -0.67 -0.04 8.35
C SER A 88 -1.85 -0.09 7.37
N PRO A 89 -2.20 -1.27 6.83
CA PRO A 89 -3.37 -1.45 5.97
C PRO A 89 -4.66 -1.02 6.66
N LEU A 90 -4.72 -1.23 7.95
CA LEU A 90 -5.90 -0.93 8.75
C LEU A 90 -6.17 0.58 8.81
N LEU A 91 -5.12 1.39 8.97
CA LEU A 91 -5.24 2.84 8.99
C LEU A 91 -5.73 3.36 7.64
N ILE A 92 -5.08 2.95 6.54
CA ILE A 92 -5.40 3.44 5.20
C ILE A 92 -6.87 3.18 4.83
N GLU A 93 -7.41 2.03 5.21
CA GLU A 93 -8.80 1.69 4.94
C GLU A 93 -9.80 2.66 5.62
N TRP A 94 -9.37 3.35 6.66
CA TRP A 94 -10.22 4.28 7.41
C TRP A 94 -10.06 5.73 6.96
N LEU A 95 -9.00 6.03 6.22
CA LEU A 95 -8.72 7.39 5.75
C LEU A 95 -9.63 7.81 4.59
N PRO A 96 -9.94 9.10 4.47
CA PRO A 96 -10.58 9.68 3.28
C PRO A 96 -9.74 9.46 2.03
N ALA A 97 -10.42 9.35 0.87
CA ALA A 97 -9.76 9.11 -0.41
C ALA A 97 -8.72 10.17 -0.76
N GLU A 98 -8.95 11.42 -0.39
CA GLU A 98 -8.06 12.55 -0.64
C GLU A 98 -6.70 12.35 0.05
N ILE A 99 -6.72 11.88 1.32
CA ILE A 99 -5.49 11.59 2.08
C ILE A 99 -4.80 10.34 1.51
N VAL A 100 -5.57 9.31 1.19
CA VAL A 100 -5.02 8.11 0.54
C VAL A 100 -4.32 8.48 -0.76
N ASP A 101 -4.92 9.35 -1.54
CA ASP A 101 -4.35 9.85 -2.79
C ASP A 101 -3.01 10.58 -2.62
N GLU A 102 -2.83 11.34 -1.53
CA GLU A 102 -1.55 11.98 -1.18
C GLU A 102 -0.51 10.93 -0.82
N LEU A 103 -0.87 9.98 0.05
CA LEU A 103 0.00 8.87 0.44
C LEU A 103 0.46 8.01 -0.73
N LEU A 104 -0.37 7.87 -1.77
CA LEU A 104 0.01 7.14 -2.97
C LEU A 104 1.06 7.88 -3.81
N GLN A 105 1.05 9.21 -3.81
CA GLN A 105 2.12 9.99 -4.45
C GLN A 105 3.42 9.86 -3.67
N GLU A 106 3.36 9.93 -2.34
CA GLU A 106 4.52 9.73 -1.46
C GLU A 106 5.10 8.32 -1.59
N LEU A 107 4.23 7.30 -1.66
CA LEU A 107 4.64 5.93 -1.96
C LEU A 107 5.38 5.84 -3.29
N HIS A 108 4.83 6.47 -4.33
CA HIS A 108 5.48 6.48 -5.65
C HIS A 108 6.86 7.14 -5.59
N GLN A 109 7.01 8.25 -4.88
CA GLN A 109 8.31 8.90 -4.67
C GLN A 109 9.30 7.96 -3.98
N MET A 110 8.85 7.26 -2.93
CA MET A 110 9.67 6.25 -2.24
C MET A 110 10.10 5.13 -3.20
N ARG A 111 9.18 4.58 -3.98
CA ARG A 111 9.46 3.55 -4.98
C ARG A 111 10.46 4.03 -6.03
N ALA A 112 10.28 5.23 -6.56
CA ALA A 112 11.16 5.83 -7.56
C ALA A 112 12.61 6.07 -7.04
N LEU A 113 12.78 6.23 -5.74
CA LEU A 113 14.08 6.33 -5.09
C LEU A 113 14.72 4.97 -4.83
N LEU A 114 13.95 3.97 -4.39
CA LEU A 114 14.47 2.71 -3.89
C LEU A 114 14.53 1.62 -4.95
N GLU A 115 13.48 1.41 -5.73
CA GLU A 115 13.40 0.25 -6.64
C GLU A 115 14.43 0.25 -7.77
N PRO A 116 14.84 1.39 -8.38
CA PRO A 116 15.94 1.38 -9.35
C PRO A 116 17.27 0.91 -8.75
N GLU A 117 17.56 1.31 -7.51
CA GLU A 117 18.78 0.88 -6.83
C GLU A 117 18.69 -0.59 -6.40
N LEU A 118 17.51 -1.05 -5.95
CA LEU A 118 17.27 -2.46 -5.65
C LEU A 118 17.40 -3.33 -6.90
N ALA A 119 16.90 -2.89 -8.06
CA ALA A 119 17.07 -3.60 -9.33
C ALA A 119 18.57 -3.71 -9.73
N ALA A 120 19.34 -2.65 -9.55
CA ALA A 120 20.78 -2.67 -9.80
C ALA A 120 21.51 -3.63 -8.85
N MET A 121 21.18 -3.62 -7.56
CA MET A 121 21.73 -4.54 -6.58
C MET A 121 21.37 -6.00 -6.91
N ALA A 122 20.11 -6.25 -7.29
CA ALA A 122 19.65 -7.57 -7.71
C ALA A 122 20.42 -8.06 -8.94
N ALA A 123 20.60 -7.25 -9.98
CA ALA A 123 21.32 -7.63 -11.20
C ALA A 123 22.73 -8.13 -10.92
N ALA A 124 23.40 -7.62 -9.89
CA ALA A 124 24.77 -8.03 -9.54
C ALA A 124 24.85 -9.45 -8.95
N SER A 125 23.78 -9.99 -8.37
CA SER A 125 23.84 -11.24 -7.58
C SER A 125 22.63 -12.16 -7.74
N ILE A 126 21.69 -11.85 -8.63
CA ILE A 126 20.46 -12.62 -8.82
C ILE A 126 20.76 -14.06 -9.23
N SER A 127 20.04 -15.03 -8.64
CA SER A 127 20.16 -16.45 -8.97
C SER A 127 19.36 -16.80 -10.23
N ASP A 128 19.80 -17.86 -10.93
CA ASP A 128 19.10 -18.36 -12.12
C ASP A 128 17.68 -18.85 -11.77
N GLU A 129 17.48 -19.38 -10.55
CA GLU A 129 16.16 -19.75 -10.04
C GLU A 129 15.24 -18.55 -9.90
N THR A 130 15.74 -17.41 -9.40
CA THR A 130 14.98 -16.18 -9.30
C THR A 130 14.66 -15.60 -10.68
N LEU A 131 15.62 -15.65 -11.62
CA LEU A 131 15.38 -15.27 -13.01
C LEU A 131 14.29 -16.11 -13.66
N ALA A 132 14.26 -17.41 -13.43
CA ALA A 132 13.19 -18.28 -13.96
C ALA A 132 11.82 -17.85 -13.43
N ARG A 133 11.69 -17.57 -12.10
CA ARG A 133 10.42 -17.08 -11.51
C ARG A 133 9.99 -15.75 -12.10
N LEU A 134 10.91 -14.79 -12.25
CA LEU A 134 10.59 -13.49 -12.87
C LEU A 134 10.14 -13.64 -14.33
N GLY A 135 10.73 -14.56 -15.07
CA GLY A 135 10.30 -14.88 -16.43
C GLY A 135 8.88 -15.44 -16.48
N ASP A 136 8.54 -16.35 -15.56
CA ASP A 136 7.17 -16.89 -15.41
C ASP A 136 6.16 -15.79 -15.04
N GLU A 137 6.54 -14.86 -14.18
CA GLU A 137 5.70 -13.73 -13.77
C GLU A 137 5.38 -12.80 -14.96
N ILE A 138 6.35 -12.52 -15.83
CA ILE A 138 6.11 -11.76 -17.06
C ILE A 138 5.12 -12.50 -17.99
N GLY A 139 5.27 -13.81 -18.16
CA GLY A 139 4.33 -14.64 -18.92
C GLY A 139 2.92 -14.58 -18.34
N ARG A 140 2.78 -14.63 -17.03
CA ARG A 140 1.49 -14.48 -16.32
C ARG A 140 0.91 -13.07 -16.50
N MET A 141 1.72 -12.01 -16.38
CA MET A 141 1.27 -10.64 -16.64
C MET A 141 0.73 -10.49 -18.06
N ALA A 142 1.42 -11.01 -19.07
CA ALA A 142 0.96 -10.97 -20.46
C ALA A 142 -0.39 -11.69 -20.66
N ALA A 143 -0.62 -12.79 -19.97
CA ALA A 143 -1.89 -13.52 -20.01
C ALA A 143 -3.05 -12.80 -19.29
N LEU A 144 -2.74 -11.89 -18.34
CA LEU A 144 -3.70 -11.21 -17.48
C LEU A 144 -3.98 -9.76 -17.87
N GLU A 145 -3.54 -9.30 -19.04
CA GLU A 145 -3.73 -7.90 -19.50
C GLU A 145 -5.21 -7.49 -19.61
N ALA A 146 -6.13 -8.46 -19.72
CA ALA A 146 -7.58 -8.21 -19.69
C ALA A 146 -8.19 -8.31 -18.28
N GLU A 147 -7.41 -8.69 -17.27
CA GLU A 147 -7.83 -8.92 -15.88
C GLU A 147 -7.02 -8.04 -14.91
N PRO A 148 -7.32 -6.74 -14.80
CA PRO A 148 -6.48 -5.77 -14.07
C PRO A 148 -6.19 -6.16 -12.62
N GLU A 149 -7.15 -6.72 -11.88
CA GLU A 149 -6.94 -7.10 -10.48
C GLU A 149 -5.93 -8.26 -10.36
N ALA A 150 -6.08 -9.31 -11.19
CA ALA A 150 -5.16 -10.43 -11.20
C ALA A 150 -3.77 -10.02 -11.72
N TYR A 151 -3.71 -9.16 -12.75
CA TYR A 151 -2.45 -8.57 -13.23
C TYR A 151 -1.68 -7.89 -12.11
N LEU A 152 -2.34 -7.08 -11.28
CA LEU A 152 -1.73 -6.29 -10.23
C LEU A 152 -1.09 -7.15 -9.13
N GLU A 153 -1.65 -8.30 -8.83
CA GLU A 153 -1.06 -9.24 -7.88
C GLU A 153 0.29 -9.76 -8.41
N VAL A 154 0.34 -10.13 -9.69
CA VAL A 154 1.58 -10.63 -10.33
C VAL A 154 2.62 -9.53 -10.49
N ASP A 155 2.22 -8.33 -10.91
CA ASP A 155 3.10 -7.16 -10.99
C ASP A 155 3.72 -6.84 -9.62
N HIS A 156 2.92 -6.94 -8.57
CA HIS A 156 3.43 -6.74 -7.22
C HIS A 156 4.45 -7.80 -6.82
N GLU A 157 4.17 -9.08 -7.11
CA GLU A 157 5.10 -10.20 -6.86
C GLU A 157 6.42 -9.98 -7.57
N PHE A 158 6.42 -9.56 -8.84
CA PHE A 158 7.59 -9.25 -9.64
C PHE A 158 8.49 -8.19 -8.97
N HIS A 159 7.92 -7.07 -8.55
CA HIS A 159 8.69 -6.03 -7.85
C HIS A 159 9.26 -6.52 -6.52
N MET A 160 8.49 -7.26 -5.74
CA MET A 160 8.94 -7.80 -4.46
C MET A 160 10.01 -8.88 -4.62
N GLU A 161 9.97 -9.68 -5.70
CA GLU A 161 11.02 -10.67 -5.98
C GLU A 161 12.36 -9.99 -6.29
N ILE A 162 12.36 -8.90 -7.06
CA ILE A 162 13.54 -8.08 -7.31
C ILE A 162 14.07 -7.47 -6.00
N CYS A 163 13.18 -6.94 -5.15
CA CYS A 163 13.58 -6.39 -3.85
C CYS A 163 14.28 -7.43 -2.97
N ARG A 164 13.76 -8.66 -2.92
CA ARG A 164 14.38 -9.77 -2.17
C ARG A 164 15.72 -10.16 -2.77
N ALA A 165 15.84 -10.23 -4.11
CA ALA A 165 17.06 -10.57 -4.83
C ALA A 165 18.18 -9.55 -4.60
N ALA A 166 17.86 -8.31 -4.25
CA ALA A 166 18.85 -7.29 -3.87
C ALA A 166 19.62 -7.61 -2.58
N GLY A 167 19.18 -8.60 -1.79
CA GLY A 167 19.90 -9.10 -0.62
C GLY A 167 19.93 -8.17 0.60
N ASN A 168 19.20 -7.05 0.59
CA ASN A 168 19.12 -6.11 1.69
C ASN A 168 17.83 -6.31 2.50
N ARG A 169 17.92 -7.04 3.61
CA ARG A 169 16.76 -7.39 4.47
C ARG A 169 16.02 -6.19 5.04
N ILE A 170 16.68 -5.05 5.24
CA ILE A 170 16.05 -3.84 5.76
C ILE A 170 15.18 -3.19 4.67
N LEU A 171 15.74 -3.01 3.46
CA LEU A 171 15.01 -2.46 2.32
C LEU A 171 13.85 -3.38 1.91
N ASP A 172 14.06 -4.70 1.87
CA ASP A 172 12.99 -5.68 1.62
C ASP A 172 11.85 -5.52 2.65
N ARG A 173 12.16 -5.36 3.94
CA ARG A 173 11.14 -5.16 4.96
C ARG A 173 10.36 -3.85 4.79
N ILE A 174 11.02 -2.76 4.40
CA ILE A 174 10.39 -1.47 4.12
C ILE A 174 9.43 -1.63 2.92
N MET A 175 9.90 -2.19 1.82
CA MET A 175 9.11 -2.42 0.61
C MET A 175 7.90 -3.34 0.90
N TYR A 176 8.14 -4.41 1.65
CA TYR A 176 7.07 -5.31 2.07
C TYR A 176 6.02 -4.61 2.95
N SER A 177 6.41 -3.72 3.84
CA SER A 177 5.47 -2.97 4.68
C SER A 177 4.61 -2.00 3.86
N ALA A 178 5.17 -1.43 2.80
CA ALA A 178 4.47 -0.49 1.92
C ALA A 178 3.66 -1.18 0.80
N ARG A 179 3.83 -2.49 0.57
CA ARG A 179 3.30 -3.21 -0.60
C ARG A 179 1.81 -3.03 -0.85
N TRP A 180 1.01 -3.02 0.21
CA TRP A 180 -0.45 -3.00 0.11
C TRP A 180 -1.00 -1.57 -0.12
N LEU A 181 -0.23 -0.52 0.14
CA LEU A 181 -0.49 0.83 -0.37
C LEU A 181 -0.54 0.82 -1.91
N GLY A 182 0.38 0.09 -2.56
CA GLY A 182 0.36 -0.12 -4.01
C GLY A 182 -0.94 -0.77 -4.49
N THR A 183 -1.43 -1.80 -3.80
CA THR A 183 -2.70 -2.46 -4.12
C THR A 183 -3.89 -1.51 -3.93
N ALA A 184 -3.89 -0.68 -2.89
CA ALA A 184 -4.92 0.35 -2.69
C ALA A 184 -4.90 1.42 -3.79
N SER A 185 -3.70 1.81 -4.28
CA SER A 185 -3.51 2.74 -5.39
C SER A 185 -4.23 2.27 -6.65
N ARG A 186 -4.01 1.04 -6.99
CA ARG A 186 -4.40 0.47 -8.27
C ARG A 186 -5.89 0.11 -8.33
N ARG A 187 -6.51 -0.26 -7.21
CA ARG A 187 -7.98 -0.34 -7.09
C ARG A 187 -8.66 1.01 -7.37
N ALA A 188 -7.94 2.11 -7.14
CA ALA A 188 -8.44 3.45 -7.39
C ALA A 188 -8.29 3.88 -8.86
N THR A 189 -7.37 3.32 -9.62
CA THR A 189 -7.01 3.79 -10.97
C THR A 189 -7.55 2.96 -12.12
N ASN A 190 -8.04 1.74 -11.92
CA ASN A 190 -8.64 0.86 -12.93
C ASN A 190 -7.98 1.03 -14.32
N GLU A 191 -6.72 0.60 -14.45
CA GLU A 191 -5.93 0.82 -15.67
C GLU A 191 -6.59 0.17 -16.88
N ALA A 192 -6.71 0.93 -17.98
CA ALA A 192 -7.21 0.39 -19.24
C ALA A 192 -6.26 -0.70 -19.78
N PRO A 193 -6.75 -1.76 -20.45
CA PRO A 193 -5.92 -2.87 -20.98
C PRO A 193 -4.68 -2.42 -21.78
N ALA A 194 -4.79 -1.34 -22.56
CA ALA A 194 -3.65 -0.77 -23.30
C ALA A 194 -2.51 -0.26 -22.40
N GLY A 195 -2.82 0.15 -21.17
CA GLY A 195 -1.83 0.53 -20.16
C GLY A 195 -1.07 -0.68 -19.63
N LEU A 196 -1.78 -1.78 -19.38
CA LEU A 196 -1.19 -3.03 -18.88
C LEU A 196 -0.25 -3.67 -19.90
N HIS A 197 -0.62 -3.70 -21.19
CA HIS A 197 0.28 -4.17 -22.25
C HIS A 197 1.61 -3.41 -22.30
N ARG A 198 1.56 -2.08 -22.18
CA ARG A 198 2.76 -1.25 -22.11
C ARG A 198 3.57 -1.54 -20.83
N ALA A 199 2.91 -1.73 -19.70
CA ALA A 199 3.56 -2.08 -18.45
C ALA A 199 4.27 -3.43 -18.55
N THR A 200 3.63 -4.46 -19.12
CA THR A 200 4.25 -5.78 -19.38
C THR A 200 5.51 -5.65 -20.24
N ALA A 201 5.48 -4.85 -21.30
CA ALA A 201 6.66 -4.62 -22.13
C ALA A 201 7.81 -3.91 -21.37
N GLN A 202 7.48 -3.07 -20.40
CA GLN A 202 8.48 -2.42 -19.54
C GLN A 202 9.06 -3.41 -18.51
N HIS A 203 8.25 -4.28 -17.93
CA HIS A 203 8.74 -5.36 -17.07
C HIS A 203 9.69 -6.31 -17.81
N ALA A 204 9.39 -6.62 -19.08
CA ALA A 204 10.28 -7.42 -19.93
C ALA A 204 11.67 -6.76 -20.09
N LYS A 205 11.74 -5.43 -20.27
CA LYS A 205 13.03 -4.70 -20.32
C LYS A 205 13.81 -4.79 -19.01
N ILE A 206 13.11 -4.70 -17.86
CA ILE A 206 13.76 -4.87 -16.55
C ILE A 206 14.34 -6.29 -16.45
N TYR A 207 13.54 -7.29 -16.81
CA TYR A 207 13.96 -8.69 -16.80
C TYR A 207 15.16 -8.95 -17.70
N GLU A 208 15.18 -8.44 -18.94
CA GLU A 208 16.31 -8.54 -19.86
C GLU A 208 17.60 -7.98 -19.26
N ALA A 209 17.54 -6.84 -18.58
CA ALA A 209 18.68 -6.26 -17.89
C ALA A 209 19.17 -7.11 -16.70
N LEU A 210 18.24 -7.76 -15.97
CA LEU A 210 18.56 -8.69 -14.89
C LEU A 210 19.21 -9.96 -15.43
N VAL A 211 18.71 -10.52 -16.55
CA VAL A 211 19.32 -11.67 -17.25
C VAL A 211 20.73 -11.36 -17.74
N ALA A 212 20.91 -10.14 -18.29
CA ALA A 212 22.23 -9.66 -18.70
C ALA A 212 23.19 -9.37 -17.52
N ARG A 213 22.67 -9.42 -16.27
CA ARG A 213 23.41 -9.06 -15.06
C ARG A 213 24.05 -7.66 -15.16
N ASP A 214 23.33 -6.71 -15.77
CA ASP A 214 23.77 -5.32 -15.95
C ASP A 214 23.07 -4.39 -14.93
N PRO A 215 23.75 -3.96 -13.86
CA PRO A 215 23.19 -3.08 -12.84
C PRO A 215 22.76 -1.71 -13.39
N ALA A 216 23.48 -1.17 -14.39
CA ALA A 216 23.16 0.14 -14.94
C ALA A 216 21.90 0.09 -15.80
N ALA A 217 21.77 -0.95 -16.65
CA ALA A 217 20.58 -1.19 -17.45
C ALA A 217 19.37 -1.50 -16.57
N ALA A 218 19.49 -2.33 -15.53
CA ALA A 218 18.41 -2.66 -14.62
C ALA A 218 17.88 -1.43 -13.88
N ARG A 219 18.79 -0.56 -13.37
CA ARG A 219 18.43 0.73 -12.78
C ARG A 219 17.67 1.63 -13.75
N ALA A 220 18.16 1.75 -14.98
CA ALA A 220 17.55 2.61 -15.99
C ALA A 220 16.17 2.12 -16.39
N ALA A 221 15.98 0.83 -16.65
CA ALA A 221 14.72 0.22 -17.02
C ALA A 221 13.67 0.35 -15.90
N MET A 222 14.04 0.10 -14.65
CA MET A 222 13.13 0.28 -13.50
C MET A 222 12.73 1.73 -13.32
N ARG A 223 13.65 2.68 -13.48
CA ARG A 223 13.35 4.12 -13.39
C ARG A 223 12.39 4.56 -14.50
N GLU A 224 12.60 4.10 -15.74
CA GLU A 224 11.71 4.37 -16.88
C GLU A 224 10.29 3.83 -16.59
N HIS A 225 10.19 2.58 -16.14
CA HIS A 225 8.93 1.94 -15.78
C HIS A 225 8.15 2.73 -14.74
N LEU A 226 8.77 3.08 -13.62
CA LEU A 226 8.12 3.82 -12.53
C LEU A 226 7.70 5.23 -12.96
N SER A 227 8.53 5.93 -13.75
CA SER A 227 8.21 7.27 -14.27
C SER A 227 6.99 7.27 -15.18
N ASN A 228 6.84 6.26 -16.04
CA ASN A 228 5.70 6.10 -16.92
C ASN A 228 4.40 5.81 -16.15
N ASN A 229 4.47 4.97 -15.11
CA ASN A 229 3.34 4.67 -14.23
C ASN A 229 2.84 5.91 -13.48
N PHE A 230 3.75 6.77 -13.01
CA PHE A 230 3.39 8.01 -12.34
C PHE A 230 2.70 9.03 -13.25
N SER A 231 3.17 9.15 -14.47
CA SER A 231 2.56 10.03 -15.47
C SER A 231 1.11 9.64 -15.75
N THR A 232 0.83 8.34 -15.82
CA THR A 232 -0.51 7.78 -15.98
C THR A 232 -1.39 8.10 -14.77
N LEU A 233 -0.90 7.89 -13.55
CA LEU A 233 -1.61 8.21 -12.31
C LEU A 233 -2.04 9.67 -12.23
N LEU A 234 -1.14 10.60 -12.57
CA LEU A 234 -1.43 12.04 -12.57
C LEU A 234 -2.46 12.44 -13.63
N ALA A 235 -2.37 11.85 -14.84
CA ALA A 235 -3.32 12.13 -15.92
C ALA A 235 -4.74 11.71 -15.56
N GLU A 236 -4.91 10.56 -14.92
CA GLU A 236 -6.21 10.04 -14.47
C GLU A 236 -6.80 10.89 -13.33
N LYS A 237 -5.96 11.34 -12.37
CA LYS A 237 -6.39 12.29 -11.34
C LYS A 237 -6.94 13.58 -11.93
N GLY A 238 -6.27 14.13 -12.92
CA GLY A 238 -6.72 15.33 -13.63
C GLY A 238 -8.08 15.14 -14.32
N GLN A 239 -8.34 13.95 -14.88
CA GLN A 239 -9.62 13.62 -15.51
C GLN A 239 -10.74 13.40 -14.47
N ARG A 240 -10.47 12.75 -13.33
CA ARG A 240 -11.46 12.56 -12.25
C ARG A 240 -11.89 13.89 -11.64
N SER A 241 -10.93 14.79 -11.37
CA SER A 241 -11.21 16.13 -10.85
C SER A 241 -12.10 16.94 -11.81
N LYS A 242 -11.82 16.90 -13.13
CA LYS A 242 -12.64 17.56 -14.17
C LYS A 242 -14.06 16.98 -14.26
N ARG A 243 -14.21 15.64 -14.11
CA ARG A 243 -15.52 14.98 -14.11
C ARG A 243 -16.35 15.32 -12.87
N ALA A 244 -15.70 15.41 -11.70
CA ALA A 244 -16.35 15.80 -10.45
C ALA A 244 -16.83 17.27 -10.49
N ALA A 245 -16.01 18.18 -11.04
CA ALA A 245 -16.38 19.58 -11.21
C ALA A 245 -17.53 19.80 -12.21
N LYS A 246 -17.69 18.91 -13.20
CA LYS A 246 -18.77 18.98 -14.21
C LYS A 246 -20.11 18.42 -13.74
N ARG A 247 -20.13 17.75 -12.58
CA ARG A 247 -21.35 17.16 -11.95
C ARG A 247 -21.92 18.02 -10.80
N ARG A 248 -21.27 19.12 -10.45
CA ARG A 248 -21.74 20.16 -9.52
C ARG A 248 -22.29 21.35 -10.30
#